data_10945f4c53fb7776737c16ccfef99abd
#
_entry.id   10945f4c53fb7776737c16ccfef99abd
#
_cell.length_a   1.000
_cell.length_b   1.000
_cell.length_c   1.000
_cell.angle_alpha   90.00
_cell.angle_beta   90.00
_cell.angle_gamma   90.00
#
_symmetry.space_group_name_H-M   'P 1'
#
loop_
_entity.id
_entity.type
_entity.pdbx_description
1 polymer ?
#
loop_
_entity_poly.entity_id
_entity_poly.type
_entity_poly.pdbx_seq_one_letter_code
_entity_poly.pdbx_strand_id
1 'polypeptide(L)'
;MTLTDCQLLSIVAQLGTFAAAAERLHITPSAVSHAVSGVEAECGFPLFTRTKSGVTLTAAAEKLMPAIQQMLASSESLDQSIAQINGMHKGALRLGVFNSACVTWLPRSCRASAQRSRALTCRFTRVV
;
A
#
# COMPACT_ATOMS: atom_id res chain seq x y z
N MET A 1 8.17 12.28 -10.68
CA MET A 1 7.38 11.26 -9.92
C MET A 1 8.33 10.42 -9.08
N THR A 2 8.13 10.37 -7.76
CA THR A 2 8.96 9.65 -6.79
C THR A 2 8.24 8.40 -6.26
N LEU A 3 8.96 7.54 -5.52
CA LEU A 3 8.36 6.38 -4.86
C LEU A 3 7.28 6.80 -3.84
N THR A 4 7.50 7.91 -3.14
CA THR A 4 6.54 8.49 -2.20
C THR A 4 5.25 8.91 -2.92
N ASP A 5 5.36 9.50 -4.11
CA ASP A 5 4.20 9.84 -4.94
C ASP A 5 3.42 8.58 -5.35
N CYS A 6 4.12 7.52 -5.74
CA CYS A 6 3.50 6.24 -6.07
C CYS A 6 2.74 5.63 -4.87
N GLN A 7 3.31 5.71 -3.66
CA GLN A 7 2.65 5.28 -2.43
C GLN A 7 1.39 6.10 -2.16
N LEU A 8 1.49 7.43 -2.27
CA LEU A 8 0.37 8.35 -2.08
C LEU A 8 -0.77 8.06 -3.07
N LEU A 9 -0.47 7.94 -4.37
CA LEU A 9 -1.45 7.62 -5.40
C LEU A 9 -2.15 6.28 -5.13
N SER A 10 -1.39 5.25 -4.75
CA SER A 10 -1.94 3.93 -4.41
C SER A 10 -2.89 4.00 -3.21
N ILE A 11 -2.54 4.76 -2.17
CA ILE A 11 -3.38 4.94 -0.97
C ILE A 11 -4.65 5.71 -1.31
N VAL A 12 -4.55 6.79 -2.09
CA VAL A 12 -5.72 7.57 -2.53
C VAL A 12 -6.67 6.72 -3.36
N ALA A 13 -6.14 5.91 -4.27
CA ALA A 13 -6.94 4.99 -5.10
C ALA A 13 -7.67 3.93 -4.26
N GLN A 14 -7.04 3.42 -3.21
CA GLN A 14 -7.63 2.40 -2.33
C GLN A 14 -8.71 2.97 -1.41
N LEU A 15 -8.50 4.17 -0.87
CA LEU A 15 -9.38 4.78 0.13
C LEU A 15 -10.49 5.65 -0.48
N GLY A 16 -10.35 6.05 -1.73
CA GLY A 16 -11.36 6.80 -2.49
C GLY A 16 -11.59 8.24 -2.03
N THR A 17 -10.85 8.74 -1.03
CA THR A 17 -10.95 10.14 -0.57
C THR A 17 -9.59 10.68 -0.15
N PHE A 18 -9.37 11.98 -0.40
CA PHE A 18 -8.15 12.65 0.05
C PHE A 18 -8.07 12.76 1.59
N ALA A 19 -9.22 12.88 2.25
CA ALA A 19 -9.26 12.94 3.71
C ALA A 19 -8.80 11.63 4.36
N ALA A 20 -9.31 10.48 3.91
CA ALA A 20 -8.89 9.18 4.41
C ALA A 20 -7.42 8.88 4.09
N ALA A 21 -6.94 9.28 2.91
CA ALA A 21 -5.53 9.15 2.56
C ALA A 21 -4.65 10.03 3.45
N ALA A 22 -5.07 11.24 3.75
CA ALA A 22 -4.38 12.17 4.65
C ALA A 22 -4.25 11.61 6.08
N GLU A 23 -5.34 11.08 6.64
CA GLU A 23 -5.33 10.38 7.92
C GLU A 23 -4.34 9.20 7.92
N ARG A 24 -4.38 8.40 6.88
CA ARG A 24 -3.51 7.21 6.74
C ARG A 24 -2.04 7.56 6.66
N LEU A 25 -1.72 8.71 6.05
CA LEU A 25 -0.35 9.22 5.86
C LEU A 25 0.09 10.19 6.96
N HIS A 26 -0.78 10.54 7.89
CA HIS A 26 -0.53 11.53 8.95
C HIS A 26 -0.15 12.92 8.40
N ILE A 27 -0.79 13.35 7.32
CA ILE A 27 -0.63 14.66 6.69
C ILE A 27 -2.00 15.35 6.52
N THR A 28 -2.01 16.57 6.01
CA THR A 28 -3.27 17.29 5.77
C THR A 28 -3.91 16.91 4.43
N PRO A 29 -5.24 16.99 4.27
CA PRO A 29 -5.91 16.75 2.98
C PRO A 29 -5.45 17.71 1.88
N SER A 30 -5.09 18.94 2.22
CA SER A 30 -4.54 19.90 1.27
C SER A 30 -3.16 19.48 0.78
N ALA A 31 -2.32 18.90 1.64
CA ALA A 31 -1.01 18.36 1.24
C ALA A 31 -1.17 17.18 0.27
N VAL A 32 -2.13 16.27 0.53
CA VAL A 32 -2.47 15.19 -0.40
C VAL A 32 -2.92 15.75 -1.76
N SER A 33 -3.85 16.71 -1.75
CA SER A 33 -4.35 17.34 -2.98
C SER A 33 -3.24 18.02 -3.77
N HIS A 34 -2.34 18.72 -3.10
CA HIS A 34 -1.21 19.40 -3.71
C HIS A 34 -0.21 18.40 -4.32
N ALA A 35 0.12 17.33 -3.60
CA ALA A 35 1.01 16.29 -4.09
C ALA A 35 0.41 15.58 -5.33
N VAL A 36 -0.88 15.23 -5.29
CA VAL A 36 -1.57 14.65 -6.46
C VAL A 36 -1.52 15.59 -7.65
N SER A 37 -1.83 16.89 -7.46
CA SER A 37 -1.76 17.89 -8.55
C SER A 37 -0.36 18.04 -9.13
N GLY A 38 0.68 17.92 -8.30
CA GLY A 38 2.07 17.92 -8.75
C GLY A 38 2.38 16.76 -9.68
N VAL A 39 1.94 15.55 -9.31
CA VAL A 39 2.13 14.36 -10.16
C VAL A 39 1.30 14.45 -11.44
N GLU A 40 0.06 14.95 -11.39
CA GLU A 40 -0.78 15.18 -12.57
C GLU A 40 -0.13 16.17 -13.54
N ALA A 41 0.51 17.21 -13.03
CA ALA A 41 1.26 18.16 -13.85
C ALA A 41 2.48 17.53 -14.51
N GLU A 42 3.22 16.65 -13.80
CA GLU A 42 4.32 15.89 -14.40
C GLU A 42 3.84 14.90 -15.47
N CYS A 43 2.71 14.23 -15.24
CA CYS A 43 2.13 13.27 -16.18
C CYS A 43 1.48 13.95 -17.39
N GLY A 44 1.04 15.21 -17.27
CA GLY A 44 0.34 15.96 -18.30
C GLY A 44 -1.15 15.60 -18.46
N PHE A 45 -1.71 14.82 -17.53
CA PHE A 45 -3.12 14.42 -17.52
C PHE A 45 -3.63 14.19 -16.09
N PRO A 46 -4.95 14.34 -15.85
CA PRO A 46 -5.53 14.09 -14.55
C PRO A 46 -5.51 12.60 -14.21
N LEU A 47 -5.16 12.27 -12.96
CA LEU A 47 -5.17 10.90 -12.45
C LEU A 47 -6.46 10.59 -11.70
N PHE A 48 -7.09 11.60 -11.09
CA PHE A 48 -8.30 11.44 -10.32
C PHE A 48 -9.41 12.35 -10.80
N THR A 49 -10.64 11.84 -10.79
CA THR A 49 -11.86 12.61 -11.01
C THR A 49 -12.55 12.78 -9.65
N ARG A 50 -12.94 14.02 -9.32
CA ARG A 50 -13.71 14.32 -8.11
C ARG A 50 -15.17 13.97 -8.31
N THR A 51 -15.74 13.24 -7.36
CA THR A 51 -17.16 12.88 -7.32
C THR A 51 -17.80 13.42 -6.03
N LYS A 52 -19.12 13.36 -5.92
CA LYS A 52 -19.83 13.76 -4.68
C LYS A 52 -19.42 12.88 -3.47
N SER A 53 -19.00 11.65 -3.70
CA SER A 53 -18.62 10.68 -2.66
C SER A 53 -17.11 10.57 -2.44
N GLY A 54 -16.28 11.31 -3.18
CA GLY A 54 -14.83 11.24 -3.06
C GLY A 54 -14.08 11.40 -4.37
N VAL A 55 -13.07 10.58 -4.60
CA VAL A 55 -12.28 10.58 -5.83
C VAL A 55 -12.23 9.19 -6.44
N THR A 56 -12.25 9.13 -7.77
CA THR A 56 -12.10 7.90 -8.55
C THR A 56 -10.96 8.05 -9.54
N LEU A 57 -10.34 6.94 -9.93
CA LEU A 57 -9.30 6.94 -10.96
C LEU A 57 -9.89 7.33 -12.32
N THR A 58 -9.12 8.05 -13.13
CA THR A 58 -9.41 8.23 -14.55
C THR A 58 -9.00 6.98 -15.33
N ALA A 59 -9.51 6.80 -16.54
CA ALA A 59 -9.11 5.69 -17.42
C ALA A 59 -7.61 5.67 -17.74
N ALA A 60 -6.96 6.83 -17.75
CA ALA A 60 -5.51 6.95 -17.91
C ALA A 60 -4.77 6.45 -16.65
N ALA A 61 -5.26 6.83 -15.47
CA ALA A 61 -4.70 6.40 -14.20
C ALA A 61 -4.88 4.89 -13.97
N GLU A 62 -6.01 4.31 -14.36
CA GLU A 62 -6.23 2.87 -14.28
C GLU A 62 -5.18 2.08 -15.07
N LYS A 63 -4.77 2.58 -16.23
CA LYS A 63 -3.70 1.96 -17.03
C LYS A 63 -2.31 2.14 -16.41
N LEU A 64 -2.11 3.21 -15.65
CA LEU A 64 -0.84 3.51 -14.98
C LEU A 64 -0.69 2.74 -13.66
N MET A 65 -1.78 2.44 -12.96
CA MET A 65 -1.77 1.78 -11.65
C MET A 65 -0.99 0.47 -11.59
N PRO A 66 -1.06 -0.44 -12.57
CA PRO A 66 -0.25 -1.66 -12.55
C PRO A 66 1.26 -1.38 -12.51
N ALA A 67 1.74 -0.39 -13.26
CA ALA A 67 3.15 0.00 -13.26
C ALA A 67 3.57 0.61 -11.91
N ILE A 68 2.71 1.43 -11.32
CA ILE A 68 2.92 1.99 -9.97
C ILE A 68 3.02 0.85 -8.93
N GLN A 69 2.11 -0.12 -8.98
CA GLN A 69 2.13 -1.26 -8.06
C GLN A 69 3.38 -2.13 -8.24
N GLN A 70 3.82 -2.34 -9.47
CA GLN A 70 5.05 -3.08 -9.74
C GLN A 70 6.28 -2.36 -9.18
N MET A 71 6.35 -1.04 -9.32
CA MET A 71 7.43 -0.23 -8.75
C MET A 71 7.47 -0.30 -7.23
N LEU A 72 6.31 -0.24 -6.57
CA LEU A 72 6.20 -0.40 -5.12
C LEU A 72 6.63 -1.80 -4.66
N ALA A 73 6.21 -2.85 -5.37
CA ALA A 73 6.61 -4.23 -5.08
C ALA A 73 8.12 -4.44 -5.26
N SER A 74 8.72 -3.82 -6.28
CA SER A 74 10.17 -3.89 -6.52
C SER A 74 10.95 -3.19 -5.40
N SER A 75 10.44 -2.06 -4.88
CA SER A 75 11.04 -1.37 -3.74
C SER A 75 10.96 -2.22 -2.46
N GLU A 76 9.81 -2.85 -2.18
CA GLU A 76 9.68 -3.77 -1.05
C GLU A 76 10.65 -4.96 -1.17
N SER A 77 10.85 -5.49 -2.37
CA SER A 77 11.79 -6.59 -2.64
C SER A 77 13.24 -6.18 -2.38
N LEU A 78 13.61 -4.95 -2.76
CA LEU A 78 14.93 -4.39 -2.48
C LEU A 78 15.17 -4.28 -0.97
N ASP A 79 14.22 -3.73 -0.22
CA ASP A 79 14.32 -3.60 1.23
C ASP A 79 14.46 -4.96 1.92
N GLN A 80 13.74 -5.98 1.43
CA GLN A 80 13.86 -7.36 1.91
C GLN A 80 15.26 -7.93 1.62
N SER A 81 15.80 -7.68 0.43
CA SER A 81 17.14 -8.16 0.06
C SER A 81 18.22 -7.51 0.94
N ILE A 82 18.11 -6.21 1.20
CA ILE A 82 19.01 -5.50 2.12
C ILE A 82 18.91 -6.07 3.54
N ALA A 83 17.70 -6.35 4.02
CA ALA A 83 17.49 -6.94 5.33
C ALA A 83 18.09 -8.34 5.45
N GLN A 84 18.02 -9.15 4.39
CA GLN A 84 18.65 -10.48 4.33
C GLN A 84 20.17 -10.38 4.39
N ILE A 85 20.78 -9.47 3.63
CA ILE A 85 22.24 -9.25 3.63
C ILE A 85 22.71 -8.83 5.03
N ASN A 86 21.94 -8.01 5.72
CA ASN A 86 22.25 -7.55 7.08
C ASN A 86 21.94 -8.58 8.18
N GLY A 87 21.56 -9.81 7.82
CA GLY A 87 21.21 -10.87 8.78
C GLY A 87 19.92 -10.58 9.55
N MET A 88 19.16 -9.58 9.16
CA MET A 88 17.86 -9.24 9.75
C MET A 88 16.74 -9.90 8.96
N HIS A 89 16.11 -10.90 9.52
CA HIS A 89 14.90 -11.50 8.94
C HIS A 89 13.70 -10.57 9.12
N LYS A 90 13.66 -9.49 8.34
CA LYS A 90 12.47 -8.63 8.20
C LYS A 90 11.72 -9.05 6.94
N GLY A 91 10.50 -9.51 7.08
CA GLY A 91 9.63 -9.88 5.97
C GLY A 91 8.18 -9.55 6.28
N ALA A 92 7.45 -9.01 5.31
CA ALA A 92 6.00 -8.90 5.37
C ALA A 92 5.40 -10.12 4.65
N LEU A 93 4.75 -11.00 5.39
CA LEU A 93 4.04 -12.14 4.85
C LEU A 93 2.59 -11.74 4.58
N ARG A 94 2.19 -11.70 3.31
CA ARG A 94 0.79 -11.51 2.92
C ARG A 94 0.14 -12.87 2.74
N LEU A 95 -0.72 -13.23 3.69
CA LEU A 95 -1.47 -14.49 3.65
C LEU A 95 -2.92 -14.19 3.30
N GLY A 96 -3.38 -14.71 2.16
CA GLY A 96 -4.81 -14.82 1.84
C GLY A 96 -5.36 -16.09 2.52
N VAL A 97 -6.34 -15.95 3.41
CA VAL A 97 -6.87 -17.08 4.19
C VAL A 97 -8.38 -17.16 4.07
N PHE A 98 -8.89 -18.37 3.85
CA PHE A 98 -10.32 -18.65 3.94
C PHE A 98 -10.76 -18.64 5.40
N ASN A 99 -12.02 -18.24 5.64
CA ASN A 99 -12.61 -18.04 6.98
C ASN A 99 -12.39 -19.21 7.96
N SER A 100 -12.44 -20.44 7.50
CA SER A 100 -12.26 -21.64 8.34
C SER A 100 -10.83 -21.81 8.87
N ALA A 101 -9.83 -21.36 8.14
CA ALA A 101 -8.42 -21.47 8.54
C ALA A 101 -8.00 -20.36 9.51
N CYS A 102 -8.67 -19.19 9.46
CA CYS A 102 -8.36 -18.05 10.33
C CYS A 102 -8.63 -18.29 11.82
N VAL A 103 -9.66 -19.09 12.13
CA VAL A 103 -10.12 -19.25 13.52
C VAL A 103 -9.33 -20.31 14.28
N THR A 104 -8.91 -21.38 13.59
CA THR A 104 -8.41 -22.58 14.26
C THR A 104 -6.89 -22.75 14.19
N TRP A 105 -6.27 -22.43 13.08
CA TRP A 105 -4.87 -22.80 12.83
C TRP A 105 -3.90 -21.60 12.84
N LEU A 106 -4.33 -20.46 12.32
CA LEU A 106 -3.48 -19.28 12.15
C LEU A 106 -2.95 -18.68 13.45
N PRO A 107 -3.76 -18.54 14.54
CA PRO A 107 -3.27 -17.95 15.80
C PRO A 107 -2.14 -18.73 16.44
N ARG A 108 -2.13 -20.06 16.30
CA ARG A 108 -1.08 -20.92 16.87
C ARG A 108 0.22 -20.82 16.09
N SER A 109 0.14 -20.80 14.77
CA SER A 109 1.31 -20.69 13.88
C SER A 109 1.95 -19.31 13.91
N CYS A 110 1.16 -18.23 13.99
CA CYS A 110 1.68 -16.88 14.12
C CYS A 110 2.33 -16.62 15.48
N ARG A 111 1.80 -17.17 16.57
CA ARG A 111 2.43 -17.08 17.89
C ARG A 111 3.78 -17.81 17.94
N ALA A 112 3.89 -18.99 17.33
CA ALA A 112 5.13 -19.73 17.25
C ALA A 112 6.20 -19.01 16.41
N SER A 113 5.81 -18.37 15.31
CA SER A 113 6.72 -17.56 14.48
C SER A 113 7.12 -16.24 15.13
N ALA A 114 6.20 -15.56 15.80
CA ALA A 114 6.47 -14.29 16.49
C ALA A 114 7.41 -14.46 17.69
N GLN A 115 7.40 -15.63 18.33
CA GLN A 115 8.36 -15.96 19.40
C GLN A 115 9.78 -16.25 18.87
N ARG A 116 9.89 -16.70 17.62
CA ARG A 116 11.18 -17.02 16.98
C ARG A 116 11.82 -15.83 16.27
N SER A 117 11.04 -14.82 15.88
CA SER A 117 11.54 -13.63 15.21
C SER A 117 10.74 -12.39 15.63
N ARG A 118 11.35 -11.53 16.44
CA ARG A 118 10.76 -10.27 16.95
C ARG A 118 10.43 -9.22 15.86
N ALA A 119 10.73 -9.52 14.59
CA ALA A 119 10.63 -8.57 13.47
C ALA A 119 9.55 -8.90 12.43
N LEU A 120 8.73 -9.94 12.64
CA LEU A 120 7.66 -10.32 11.71
C LEU A 120 6.37 -9.55 12.01
N THR A 121 5.98 -8.66 11.08
CA THR A 121 4.67 -8.02 11.11
C THR A 121 3.71 -8.78 10.18
N CYS A 122 2.73 -9.46 10.74
CA CYS A 122 1.69 -10.15 9.96
C CYS A 122 0.55 -9.18 9.66
N ARG A 123 0.28 -8.92 8.38
CA ARG A 123 -0.93 -8.21 7.92
C ARG A 123 -1.91 -9.23 7.36
N PHE A 124 -3.10 -9.27 7.93
CA PHE A 124 -4.17 -10.14 7.45
C PHE A 124 -5.11 -9.34 6.54
N THR A 125 -5.34 -9.84 5.33
CA THR A 125 -6.36 -9.30 4.43
C THR A 125 -7.46 -10.36 4.26
N ARG A 126 -8.68 -10.01 4.63
CA ARG A 126 -9.84 -10.89 4.43
C ARG A 126 -10.17 -10.90 2.94
N VAL A 127 -10.13 -12.07 2.33
CA VAL A 127 -10.69 -12.30 0.99
C VAL A 127 -12.12 -12.77 1.20
N VAL A 128 -13.09 -12.01 0.70
CA VAL A 128 -14.53 -12.32 0.70
C VAL A 128 -14.80 -13.25 -0.45
#